data_6cf58edba8ed03ca056b175aa54557c5
#
_entry.id   6cf58edba8ed03ca056b175aa54557c5
#
_cell.length_a   1.000
_cell.length_b   1.000
_cell.length_c   1.000
_cell.angle_alpha   90.00
_cell.angle_beta   90.00
_cell.angle_gamma   90.00
#
_symmetry.space_group_name_H-M   'P 1'
#
loop_
_entity.id
_entity.type
_entity.pdbx_description
1 polymer ?
#
loop_
_entity_poly.entity_id
_entity_poly.type
_entity_poly.pdbx_seq_one_letter_code
_entity_poly.pdbx_strand_id
1 'polypeptide(L)'
;AEKFEEEEDDRPKIAIVGKPNAGKSSLINKLIGKDRVIVSDIAGTTRDAIDTEVVRDGKEYIFIDTAGLRRKNKIKEDLERYSIIRTVAAIERSDVVILMIDAVEGVTEQDAKIAGIAHERGKGLIIAVNKWDAVEKDNHTVKEYTNKVREVLSFVPYAEIVFISALTGQRTNKLFEYIEKVIQFHSMRIQTGVLNEILMEAVAMQQPPALQQPPSDKGKRLKLFYMTQVSTKPPTFVLFVNKKELMHFSYQRYIENRIRDTFGFIGTPIRMFIRERKEK
;
A
#
# COMPACT_ATOMS: atom_id res chain seq x y z
N ALA A 1 32.16 -9.45 -22.21
CA ALA A 1 31.59 -8.68 -21.10
C ALA A 1 30.49 -9.55 -20.49
N GLU A 2 30.80 -10.23 -19.39
CA GLU A 2 29.84 -10.96 -18.59
C GLU A 2 28.83 -9.93 -18.03
N LYS A 3 27.56 -10.07 -18.40
CA LYS A 3 26.47 -9.44 -17.68
C LYS A 3 26.35 -10.17 -16.37
N PHE A 4 26.80 -9.53 -15.29
CA PHE A 4 26.36 -9.90 -13.96
C PHE A 4 24.85 -9.60 -13.93
N GLU A 5 24.03 -10.63 -13.99
CA GLU A 5 22.64 -10.55 -13.56
C GLU A 5 22.72 -10.25 -12.05
N GLU A 6 22.41 -9.02 -11.66
CA GLU A 6 22.18 -8.71 -10.27
C GLU A 6 21.01 -9.62 -9.85
N GLU A 7 21.28 -10.57 -8.96
CA GLU A 7 20.21 -11.36 -8.34
C GLU A 7 19.24 -10.38 -7.69
N GLU A 8 18.02 -10.32 -8.19
CA GLU A 8 16.96 -9.49 -7.60
C GLU A 8 16.79 -9.94 -6.14
N ASP A 9 17.08 -9.02 -5.23
CA ASP A 9 16.90 -9.26 -3.79
C ASP A 9 15.40 -9.35 -3.47
N ASP A 10 14.89 -10.56 -3.31
CA ASP A 10 13.46 -10.87 -3.07
C ASP A 10 12.99 -10.52 -1.65
N ARG A 11 13.90 -10.07 -0.77
CA ARG A 11 13.55 -9.68 0.59
C ARG A 11 12.58 -8.47 0.57
N PRO A 12 11.54 -8.48 1.41
CA PRO A 12 10.58 -7.38 1.47
C PRO A 12 11.25 -6.05 1.83
N LYS A 13 11.00 -5.04 1.00
CA LYS A 13 11.54 -3.68 1.14
C LYS A 13 10.48 -2.76 1.75
N ILE A 14 10.81 -2.14 2.88
CA ILE A 14 9.90 -1.34 3.69
C ILE A 14 10.38 0.11 3.72
N ALA A 15 9.51 1.05 3.34
CA ALA A 15 9.77 2.48 3.51
C ALA A 15 8.95 3.06 4.66
N ILE A 16 9.59 3.85 5.53
CA ILE A 16 8.91 4.65 6.55
C ILE A 16 8.90 6.10 6.06
N VAL A 17 7.72 6.61 5.78
CA VAL A 17 7.49 7.94 5.20
C VAL A 17 6.50 8.76 6.03
N GLY A 18 6.42 10.05 5.78
CA GLY A 18 5.53 10.96 6.49
C GLY A 18 6.17 12.33 6.62
N LYS A 19 5.42 13.28 7.16
CA LYS A 19 5.87 14.65 7.40
C LYS A 19 7.11 14.71 8.31
N PRO A 20 7.86 15.82 8.27
CA PRO A 20 8.86 16.11 9.29
C PRO A 20 8.26 16.01 10.69
N ASN A 21 9.02 15.50 11.65
CA ASN A 21 8.61 15.32 13.05
C ASN A 21 7.45 14.34 13.34
N ALA A 22 6.95 13.60 12.36
CA ALA A 22 5.95 12.55 12.56
C ALA A 22 6.47 11.36 13.41
N GLY A 23 7.79 11.31 13.69
CA GLY A 23 8.40 10.29 14.54
C GLY A 23 9.05 9.14 13.79
N LYS A 24 9.36 9.29 12.50
CA LYS A 24 9.99 8.27 11.65
C LYS A 24 11.31 7.76 12.23
N SER A 25 12.20 8.66 12.63
CA SER A 25 13.51 8.31 13.23
C SER A 25 13.34 7.59 14.56
N SER A 26 12.37 8.01 15.38
CA SER A 26 12.07 7.34 16.65
C SER A 26 11.53 5.93 16.40
N LEU A 27 10.69 5.75 15.38
CA LEU A 27 10.16 4.45 15.04
C LEU A 27 11.26 3.49 14.59
N ILE A 28 12.10 3.90 13.62
CA ILE A 28 13.18 3.02 13.13
C ILE A 28 14.15 2.63 14.25
N ASN A 29 14.54 3.58 15.11
CA ASN A 29 15.39 3.31 16.25
C ASN A 29 14.73 2.32 17.24
N LYS A 30 13.40 2.43 17.43
CA LYS A 30 12.66 1.54 18.31
C LYS A 30 12.51 0.14 17.73
N LEU A 31 12.37 0.02 16.41
CA LEU A 31 12.28 -1.27 15.72
C LEU A 31 13.63 -2.00 15.72
N ILE A 32 14.73 -1.25 15.51
CA ILE A 32 16.11 -1.77 15.46
C ILE A 32 16.64 -2.09 16.86
N GLY A 33 16.31 -1.28 17.86
CA GLY A 33 16.87 -1.38 19.24
C GLY A 33 16.26 -2.48 20.11
N LYS A 34 15.65 -3.53 19.54
CA LYS A 34 15.06 -4.64 20.30
C LYS A 34 15.95 -5.87 20.31
N ASP A 35 16.01 -6.56 21.43
CA ASP A 35 16.89 -7.71 21.71
C ASP A 35 16.76 -8.92 20.73
N ARG A 36 15.74 -8.91 19.87
CA ARG A 36 15.47 -9.97 18.89
C ARG A 36 15.70 -9.54 17.44
N VAL A 37 16.35 -8.40 17.22
CA VAL A 37 16.56 -7.84 15.89
C VAL A 37 18.07 -7.79 15.61
N ILE A 38 18.51 -8.51 14.58
CA ILE A 38 19.86 -8.40 14.03
C ILE A 38 19.79 -7.32 12.96
N VAL A 39 20.75 -6.40 12.97
CA VAL A 39 20.77 -5.23 12.09
C VAL A 39 22.12 -5.14 11.40
N SER A 40 22.11 -4.97 10.08
CA SER A 40 23.26 -4.58 9.29
C SER A 40 22.90 -3.44 8.32
N ASP A 41 23.84 -2.54 8.08
CA ASP A 41 23.66 -1.46 7.12
C ASP A 41 24.16 -1.91 5.75
N ILE A 42 23.35 -1.71 4.72
CA ILE A 42 23.65 -2.08 3.34
C ILE A 42 23.75 -0.79 2.51
N ALA A 43 24.77 -0.69 1.66
CA ALA A 43 24.87 0.41 0.70
C ALA A 43 23.67 0.37 -0.26
N GLY A 44 22.87 1.44 -0.28
CA GLY A 44 21.77 1.57 -1.22
C GLY A 44 22.27 1.81 -2.65
N THR A 45 21.42 1.58 -3.62
CA THR A 45 21.71 1.77 -5.06
C THR A 45 21.89 3.24 -5.48
N THR A 46 21.55 4.21 -4.62
CA THR A 46 21.80 5.64 -4.79
C THR A 46 22.95 6.12 -3.91
N ARG A 47 23.77 7.03 -4.43
CA ARG A 47 25.08 7.47 -3.84
C ARG A 47 25.06 7.84 -2.35
N ASP A 48 23.91 8.11 -1.74
CA ASP A 48 23.76 8.55 -0.34
C ASP A 48 22.69 7.77 0.45
N ALA A 49 22.08 6.75 -0.12
CA ALA A 49 21.06 5.96 0.56
C ALA A 49 21.73 4.78 1.29
N ILE A 50 21.49 4.68 2.57
CA ILE A 50 21.84 3.50 3.37
C ILE A 50 20.55 2.83 3.78
N ASP A 51 20.39 1.59 3.35
CA ASP A 51 19.31 0.72 3.76
C ASP A 51 19.72 -0.08 4.99
N THR A 52 18.78 -0.57 5.74
CA THR A 52 19.05 -1.37 6.91
C THR A 52 18.36 -2.72 6.79
N GLU A 53 19.15 -3.77 6.83
CA GLU A 53 18.67 -5.13 6.99
C GLU A 53 18.21 -5.35 8.42
N VAL A 54 17.01 -5.93 8.57
CA VAL A 54 16.41 -6.25 9.85
C VAL A 54 15.95 -7.69 9.82
N VAL A 55 16.54 -8.54 10.67
CA VAL A 55 16.12 -9.93 10.84
C VAL A 55 15.32 -10.04 12.13
N ARG A 56 14.09 -10.50 12.02
CA ARG A 56 13.21 -10.70 13.16
C ARG A 56 12.44 -12.01 13.06
N ASP A 57 12.52 -12.80 14.13
CA ASP A 57 11.85 -14.12 14.22
C ASP A 57 12.18 -15.02 13.00
N GLY A 58 13.45 -14.94 12.50
CA GLY A 58 13.93 -15.68 11.33
C GLY A 58 13.48 -15.15 9.98
N LYS A 59 12.80 -14.00 9.93
CA LYS A 59 12.38 -13.31 8.69
C LYS A 59 13.24 -12.08 8.45
N GLU A 60 13.60 -11.88 7.19
CA GLU A 60 14.48 -10.79 6.75
C GLU A 60 13.67 -9.68 6.07
N TYR A 61 13.98 -8.43 6.40
CA TYR A 61 13.37 -7.22 5.84
C TYR A 61 14.45 -6.21 5.51
N ILE A 62 14.24 -5.39 4.49
CA ILE A 62 15.09 -4.26 4.16
C ILE A 62 14.33 -2.96 4.40
N PHE A 63 14.78 -2.16 5.36
CA PHE A 63 14.26 -0.82 5.57
C PHE A 63 15.02 0.18 4.70
N ILE A 64 14.30 0.87 3.82
CA ILE A 64 14.82 1.75 2.79
C ILE A 64 15.18 3.12 3.35
N ASP A 65 16.33 3.67 2.94
CA ASP A 65 16.81 5.04 3.26
C ASP A 65 16.85 5.38 4.76
N THR A 66 17.28 4.45 5.57
CA THR A 66 17.33 4.61 7.03
C THR A 66 18.39 5.62 7.48
N ALA A 67 19.45 5.88 6.70
CA ALA A 67 20.45 6.90 7.01
C ALA A 67 19.84 8.30 7.09
N GLY A 68 18.92 8.63 6.19
CA GLY A 68 18.17 9.88 6.24
C GLY A 68 17.32 10.01 7.50
N LEU A 69 16.82 8.89 8.02
CA LEU A 69 16.02 8.84 9.24
C LEU A 69 16.87 8.89 10.51
N ARG A 70 18.09 8.35 10.49
CA ARG A 70 18.99 8.29 11.66
C ARG A 70 19.78 9.57 11.90
N ARG A 71 20.10 10.34 10.83
CA ARG A 71 20.82 11.60 10.96
C ARG A 71 19.90 12.65 11.59
N LYS A 72 20.13 13.02 12.84
CA LYS A 72 19.44 14.13 13.51
C LYS A 72 19.74 15.43 12.78
N ASN A 73 18.69 16.09 12.32
CA ASN A 73 18.72 17.34 11.58
C ASN A 73 19.55 18.46 12.23
N LYS A 74 20.44 19.04 11.45
CA LYS A 74 21.11 20.30 11.81
C LYS A 74 20.93 21.44 10.80
N ILE A 75 20.15 21.30 9.71
CA ILE A 75 20.03 22.33 8.66
C ILE A 75 18.55 22.49 8.24
N LYS A 76 18.05 23.73 8.28
CA LYS A 76 16.61 24.02 8.37
C LYS A 76 15.85 24.46 7.10
N GLU A 77 16.41 24.76 5.96
CA GLU A 77 15.61 25.37 4.87
C GLU A 77 15.72 24.76 3.46
N ASP A 78 16.81 24.11 3.09
CA ASP A 78 16.88 23.36 1.80
C ASP A 78 16.27 21.96 1.87
N LEU A 79 15.78 21.57 3.04
CA LEU A 79 15.37 20.21 3.41
C LEU A 79 13.99 19.79 2.90
N GLU A 80 13.08 20.72 2.60
CA GLU A 80 11.71 20.29 2.20
C GLU A 80 11.68 19.69 0.80
N ARG A 81 12.34 20.30 -0.18
CA ARG A 81 12.42 19.74 -1.55
C ARG A 81 13.20 18.42 -1.59
N TYR A 82 14.33 18.36 -0.89
CA TYR A 82 15.13 17.13 -0.77
C TYR A 82 14.33 16.03 -0.02
N SER A 83 13.54 16.41 0.98
CA SER A 83 12.67 15.48 1.74
C SER A 83 11.60 14.85 0.86
N ILE A 84 10.97 15.62 -0.05
CA ILE A 84 9.94 15.09 -0.97
C ILE A 84 10.56 14.13 -1.98
N ILE A 85 11.68 14.50 -2.60
CA ILE A 85 12.39 13.67 -3.58
C ILE A 85 12.82 12.35 -2.94
N ARG A 86 13.38 12.38 -1.74
CA ARG A 86 13.76 11.20 -0.97
C ARG A 86 12.56 10.33 -0.60
N THR A 87 11.46 10.95 -0.21
CA THR A 87 10.21 10.23 0.09
C THR A 87 9.71 9.48 -1.13
N VAL A 88 9.69 10.13 -2.30
CA VAL A 88 9.29 9.49 -3.57
C VAL A 88 10.24 8.35 -3.91
N ALA A 89 11.55 8.57 -3.84
CA ALA A 89 12.55 7.55 -4.12
C ALA A 89 12.46 6.34 -3.17
N ALA A 90 12.22 6.58 -1.88
CA ALA A 90 12.02 5.51 -0.90
C ALA A 90 10.75 4.71 -1.20
N ILE A 91 9.64 5.39 -1.53
CA ILE A 91 8.40 4.73 -1.95
C ILE A 91 8.64 3.88 -3.20
N GLU A 92 9.31 4.40 -4.22
CA GLU A 92 9.56 3.67 -5.47
C GLU A 92 10.34 2.38 -5.25
N ARG A 93 11.33 2.40 -4.36
CA ARG A 93 12.19 1.26 -4.02
C ARG A 93 11.56 0.26 -3.06
N SER A 94 10.45 0.59 -2.42
CA SER A 94 9.81 -0.28 -1.43
C SER A 94 8.73 -1.18 -2.02
N ASP A 95 8.38 -2.25 -1.30
CA ASP A 95 7.19 -3.07 -1.52
C ASP A 95 6.04 -2.58 -0.63
N VAL A 96 6.35 -2.21 0.61
CA VAL A 96 5.38 -1.74 1.62
C VAL A 96 5.81 -0.38 2.16
N VAL A 97 4.87 0.53 2.24
CA VAL A 97 5.02 1.88 2.79
C VAL A 97 4.31 1.96 4.13
N ILE A 98 5.01 2.41 5.15
CA ILE A 98 4.45 2.82 6.44
C ILE A 98 4.34 4.33 6.43
N LEU A 99 3.12 4.85 6.29
CA LEU A 99 2.84 6.28 6.39
C LEU A 99 2.64 6.66 7.86
N MET A 100 3.59 7.45 8.38
CA MET A 100 3.54 7.98 9.75
C MET A 100 2.71 9.26 9.80
N ILE A 101 1.65 9.26 10.62
CA ILE A 101 0.82 10.44 10.91
C ILE A 101 1.04 10.84 12.37
N ASP A 102 1.21 12.14 12.61
CA ASP A 102 1.27 12.70 13.96
C ASP A 102 -0.15 12.78 14.55
N ALA A 103 -0.42 12.03 15.61
CA ALA A 103 -1.75 12.00 16.22
C ALA A 103 -2.15 13.33 16.87
N VAL A 104 -1.18 14.14 17.30
CA VAL A 104 -1.45 15.43 17.94
C VAL A 104 -1.85 16.47 16.90
N GLU A 105 -1.19 16.47 15.74
CA GLU A 105 -1.50 17.36 14.64
C GLU A 105 -2.75 16.92 13.86
N GLY A 106 -2.97 15.62 13.78
CA GLY A 106 -4.02 15.02 12.97
C GLY A 106 -3.57 14.72 11.54
N VAL A 107 -4.47 14.09 10.77
CA VAL A 107 -4.25 13.80 9.36
C VAL A 107 -4.37 15.08 8.51
N THR A 108 -3.46 15.25 7.55
CA THR A 108 -3.34 16.47 6.74
C THR A 108 -3.33 16.16 5.24
N GLU A 109 -3.47 17.21 4.41
CA GLU A 109 -3.34 17.10 2.95
C GLU A 109 -1.96 16.60 2.51
N GLN A 110 -0.90 16.90 3.27
CA GLN A 110 0.43 16.39 2.96
C GLN A 110 0.51 14.88 3.16
N ASP A 111 -0.14 14.35 4.21
CA ASP A 111 -0.25 12.90 4.43
C ASP A 111 -1.04 12.26 3.28
N ALA A 112 -2.12 12.90 2.80
CA ALA A 112 -2.88 12.44 1.65
C ALA A 112 -2.05 12.42 0.36
N LYS A 113 -1.21 13.42 0.11
CA LYS A 113 -0.30 13.43 -1.04
C LYS A 113 0.69 12.27 -0.99
N ILE A 114 1.28 11.99 0.16
CA ILE A 114 2.22 10.86 0.33
C ILE A 114 1.50 9.52 0.13
N ALA A 115 0.31 9.36 0.71
CA ALA A 115 -0.52 8.17 0.50
C ALA A 115 -0.89 7.99 -0.98
N GLY A 116 -1.19 9.10 -1.68
CA GLY A 116 -1.48 9.11 -3.12
C GLY A 116 -0.32 8.58 -3.95
N ILE A 117 0.89 9.02 -3.66
CA ILE A 117 2.12 8.53 -4.34
C ILE A 117 2.28 7.03 -4.13
N ALA A 118 2.13 6.54 -2.89
CA ALA A 118 2.22 5.11 -2.59
C ALA A 118 1.17 4.30 -3.36
N HIS A 119 -0.08 4.79 -3.40
CA HIS A 119 -1.18 4.18 -4.14
C HIS A 119 -0.91 4.12 -5.66
N GLU A 120 -0.52 5.23 -6.26
CA GLU A 120 -0.21 5.32 -7.70
C GLU A 120 0.95 4.41 -8.09
N ARG A 121 1.97 4.30 -7.23
CA ARG A 121 3.10 3.38 -7.42
C ARG A 121 2.75 1.92 -7.13
N GLY A 122 1.52 1.64 -6.68
CA GLY A 122 1.04 0.28 -6.43
C GLY A 122 1.68 -0.37 -5.22
N LYS A 123 2.07 0.39 -4.20
CA LYS A 123 2.73 -0.14 -3.01
C LYS A 123 1.73 -0.61 -1.96
N GLY A 124 2.11 -1.61 -1.18
CA GLY A 124 1.40 -1.91 0.07
C GLY A 124 1.43 -0.71 1.00
N LEU A 125 0.36 -0.46 1.76
CA LEU A 125 0.23 0.73 2.59
C LEU A 125 -0.30 0.41 3.97
N ILE A 126 0.44 0.87 4.99
CA ILE A 126 0.05 0.84 6.40
C ILE A 126 0.05 2.29 6.89
N ILE A 127 -1.02 2.71 7.55
CA ILE A 127 -1.14 4.03 8.16
C ILE A 127 -0.84 3.89 9.65
N ALA A 128 0.30 4.42 10.09
CA ALA A 128 0.74 4.39 11.48
C ALA A 128 0.48 5.74 12.14
N VAL A 129 -0.58 5.82 12.95
CA VAL A 129 -0.93 7.00 13.74
C VAL A 129 -0.04 6.99 14.99
N ASN A 130 1.00 7.81 14.97
CA ASN A 130 2.04 7.89 15.99
C ASN A 130 1.77 8.98 17.02
N LYS A 131 2.53 8.98 18.12
CA LYS A 131 2.36 9.83 19.30
C LYS A 131 1.01 9.62 19.99
N TRP A 132 0.48 8.40 19.91
CA TRP A 132 -0.79 8.04 20.50
C TRP A 132 -0.78 8.14 22.04
N ASP A 133 0.40 8.13 22.67
CA ASP A 133 0.61 8.39 24.08
C ASP A 133 0.28 9.83 24.49
N ALA A 134 0.44 10.80 23.59
CA ALA A 134 0.19 12.22 23.83
C ALA A 134 -1.27 12.65 23.59
N VAL A 135 -2.13 11.78 23.12
CA VAL A 135 -3.55 12.07 22.85
C VAL A 135 -4.38 11.74 24.09
N GLU A 136 -5.23 12.67 24.53
CA GLU A 136 -6.26 12.39 25.53
C GLU A 136 -7.31 11.44 24.94
N LYS A 137 -7.66 10.39 25.70
CA LYS A 137 -8.46 9.28 25.19
C LYS A 137 -9.67 9.02 26.05
N ASP A 138 -10.79 8.86 25.38
CA ASP A 138 -12.02 8.27 25.89
C ASP A 138 -12.40 7.01 25.10
N ASN A 139 -13.59 6.47 25.34
CA ASN A 139 -14.09 5.28 24.66
C ASN A 139 -14.38 5.50 23.17
N HIS A 140 -14.45 6.73 22.69
CA HIS A 140 -14.81 7.10 21.32
C HIS A 140 -13.60 7.56 20.49
N THR A 141 -12.53 8.00 21.12
CA THR A 141 -11.36 8.64 20.50
C THR A 141 -10.79 7.84 19.34
N VAL A 142 -10.59 6.52 19.49
CA VAL A 142 -10.07 5.65 18.42
C VAL A 142 -10.99 5.65 17.19
N LYS A 143 -12.29 5.55 17.42
CA LYS A 143 -13.30 5.51 16.36
C LYS A 143 -13.37 6.84 15.62
N GLU A 144 -13.41 7.94 16.35
CA GLU A 144 -13.45 9.29 15.78
C GLU A 144 -12.19 9.59 14.95
N TYR A 145 -11.03 9.22 15.51
CA TYR A 145 -9.76 9.41 14.79
C TYR A 145 -9.69 8.55 13.54
N THR A 146 -10.13 7.29 13.62
CA THR A 146 -10.22 6.40 12.47
C THR A 146 -11.11 6.99 11.39
N ASN A 147 -12.27 7.53 11.75
CA ASN A 147 -13.20 8.15 10.80
C ASN A 147 -12.56 9.36 10.10
N LYS A 148 -11.87 10.24 10.83
CA LYS A 148 -11.14 11.38 10.24
C LYS A 148 -10.06 10.93 9.26
N VAL A 149 -9.27 9.91 9.62
CA VAL A 149 -8.26 9.35 8.72
C VAL A 149 -8.91 8.76 7.48
N ARG A 150 -10.01 8.02 7.63
CA ARG A 150 -10.74 7.40 6.51
C ARG A 150 -11.40 8.43 5.59
N GLU A 151 -11.85 9.56 6.13
CA GLU A 151 -12.39 10.68 5.35
C GLU A 151 -11.32 11.30 4.45
N VAL A 152 -10.18 11.70 5.03
CA VAL A 152 -9.07 12.34 4.28
C VAL A 152 -8.40 11.36 3.32
N LEU A 153 -8.24 10.09 3.73
CA LEU A 153 -7.60 9.03 2.95
C LEU A 153 -8.61 8.05 2.32
N SER A 154 -9.78 8.56 1.91
CA SER A 154 -10.88 7.74 1.37
C SER A 154 -10.54 6.97 0.10
N PHE A 155 -9.51 7.40 -0.64
CA PHE A 155 -9.03 6.74 -1.86
C PHE A 155 -8.14 5.51 -1.59
N VAL A 156 -7.72 5.27 -0.35
CA VAL A 156 -6.96 4.08 0.08
C VAL A 156 -7.68 3.30 1.19
N PRO A 157 -8.93 2.85 0.95
CA PRO A 157 -9.74 2.19 1.98
C PRO A 157 -9.16 0.85 2.42
N TYR A 158 -8.30 0.24 1.62
CA TYR A 158 -7.63 -1.03 1.89
C TYR A 158 -6.49 -0.92 2.91
N ALA A 159 -5.96 0.29 3.16
CA ALA A 159 -4.85 0.50 4.08
C ALA A 159 -5.27 0.26 5.53
N GLU A 160 -4.47 -0.50 6.28
CA GLU A 160 -4.68 -0.72 7.71
C GLU A 160 -4.24 0.50 8.52
N ILE A 161 -5.03 0.85 9.56
CA ILE A 161 -4.70 1.94 10.47
C ILE A 161 -4.25 1.34 11.80
N VAL A 162 -3.07 1.73 12.24
CA VAL A 162 -2.44 1.26 13.48
C VAL A 162 -2.10 2.46 14.36
N PHE A 163 -2.56 2.43 15.60
CA PHE A 163 -2.24 3.47 16.59
C PHE A 163 -1.03 3.03 17.40
N ILE A 164 0.05 3.81 17.36
CA ILE A 164 1.34 3.48 17.99
C ILE A 164 1.92 4.64 18.78
N SER A 165 2.87 4.35 19.65
CA SER A 165 3.81 5.32 20.17
C SER A 165 5.24 4.84 19.93
N ALA A 166 5.93 5.50 19.00
CA ALA A 166 7.34 5.24 18.76
C ALA A 166 8.23 5.61 19.96
N LEU A 167 7.79 6.59 20.77
CA LEU A 167 8.49 7.01 21.96
C LEU A 167 8.47 5.92 23.05
N THR A 168 7.28 5.46 23.43
CA THR A 168 7.10 4.46 24.49
C THR A 168 7.30 3.02 24.00
N GLY A 169 7.18 2.78 22.70
CA GLY A 169 7.19 1.44 22.08
C GLY A 169 5.82 0.77 22.07
N GLN A 170 4.77 1.48 22.49
CA GLN A 170 3.42 0.94 22.53
C GLN A 170 2.98 0.51 21.12
N ARG A 171 2.55 -0.74 21.00
CA ARG A 171 2.05 -1.39 19.77
C ARG A 171 3.02 -1.39 18.57
N THR A 172 4.28 -0.97 18.72
CA THR A 172 5.26 -1.01 17.62
C THR A 172 5.56 -2.44 17.16
N ASN A 173 5.41 -3.44 18.02
CA ASN A 173 5.56 -4.85 17.64
C ASN A 173 4.49 -5.29 16.63
N LYS A 174 3.27 -4.75 16.75
CA LYS A 174 2.18 -5.07 15.82
C LYS A 174 2.46 -4.62 14.40
N LEU A 175 3.33 -3.63 14.18
CA LEU A 175 3.69 -3.21 12.82
C LEU A 175 4.28 -4.35 12.01
N PHE A 176 5.10 -5.24 12.59
CA PHE A 176 5.64 -6.38 11.85
C PHE A 176 4.55 -7.38 11.45
N GLU A 177 3.54 -7.60 12.31
CA GLU A 177 2.38 -8.43 11.97
C GLU A 177 1.61 -7.85 10.76
N TYR A 178 1.43 -6.52 10.74
CA TYR A 178 0.79 -5.83 9.61
C TYR A 178 1.66 -5.85 8.36
N ILE A 179 2.98 -5.64 8.49
CA ILE A 179 3.93 -5.75 7.37
C ILE A 179 3.83 -7.14 6.75
N GLU A 180 3.90 -8.20 7.53
CA GLU A 180 3.80 -9.58 7.04
C GLU A 180 2.48 -9.84 6.33
N LYS A 181 1.37 -9.39 6.92
CA LYS A 181 0.04 -9.52 6.34
C LYS A 181 -0.07 -8.80 5.00
N VAL A 182 0.44 -7.56 4.93
CA VAL A 182 0.44 -6.79 3.69
C VAL A 182 1.32 -7.44 2.63
N ILE A 183 2.51 -7.92 2.97
CA ILE A 183 3.40 -8.63 2.06
C ILE A 183 2.73 -9.88 1.51
N GLN A 184 2.05 -10.66 2.37
CA GLN A 184 1.32 -11.86 1.96
C GLN A 184 0.26 -11.52 0.90
N PHE A 185 -0.58 -10.52 1.15
CA PHE A 185 -1.61 -10.11 0.20
C PHE A 185 -1.03 -9.45 -1.05
N HIS A 186 0.04 -8.68 -0.90
CA HIS A 186 0.70 -8.00 -2.01
C HIS A 186 1.32 -8.98 -3.01
N SER A 187 1.76 -10.12 -2.53
CA SER A 187 2.37 -11.20 -3.32
C SER A 187 1.38 -12.32 -3.68
N MET A 188 0.14 -12.23 -3.22
CA MET A 188 -0.84 -13.29 -3.39
C MET A 188 -1.17 -13.52 -4.87
N ARG A 189 -1.15 -14.78 -5.28
CA ARG A 189 -1.60 -15.21 -6.60
C ARG A 189 -2.83 -16.11 -6.46
N ILE A 190 -3.86 -15.77 -7.22
CA ILE A 190 -5.12 -16.51 -7.28
C ILE A 190 -5.12 -17.37 -8.54
N GLN A 191 -5.55 -18.61 -8.43
CA GLN A 191 -5.74 -19.49 -9.59
C GLN A 191 -6.85 -18.96 -10.50
N THR A 192 -6.63 -19.00 -11.80
CA THR A 192 -7.55 -18.47 -12.81
C THR A 192 -8.95 -19.08 -12.71
N GLY A 193 -9.06 -20.37 -12.41
CA GLY A 193 -10.35 -21.05 -12.22
C GLY A 193 -11.17 -20.42 -11.08
N VAL A 194 -10.56 -20.31 -9.89
CA VAL A 194 -11.20 -19.72 -8.71
C VAL A 194 -11.60 -18.27 -8.97
N LEU A 195 -10.73 -17.49 -9.63
CA LEU A 195 -11.00 -16.10 -9.97
C LEU A 195 -12.22 -15.97 -10.89
N ASN A 196 -12.40 -16.89 -11.85
CA ASN A 196 -13.55 -16.88 -12.76
C ASN A 196 -14.83 -17.40 -12.10
N GLU A 197 -14.77 -18.30 -11.14
CA GLU A 197 -15.93 -18.65 -10.32
C GLU A 197 -16.47 -17.45 -9.58
N ILE A 198 -15.61 -16.67 -8.91
CA ILE A 198 -15.99 -15.43 -8.22
C ILE A 198 -16.54 -14.38 -9.20
N LEU A 199 -15.96 -14.26 -10.39
CA LEU A 199 -16.47 -13.37 -11.43
C LEU A 199 -17.89 -13.75 -11.85
N MET A 200 -18.13 -15.03 -12.09
CA MET A 200 -19.47 -15.53 -12.47
C MET A 200 -20.50 -15.33 -11.36
N GLU A 201 -20.14 -15.60 -10.10
CA GLU A 201 -21.00 -15.31 -8.95
C GLU A 201 -21.31 -13.82 -8.84
N ALA A 202 -20.31 -12.96 -8.99
CA ALA A 202 -20.50 -11.52 -8.93
C ALA A 202 -21.48 -11.03 -10.01
N VAL A 203 -21.34 -11.52 -11.25
CA VAL A 203 -22.25 -11.18 -12.36
C VAL A 203 -23.67 -11.72 -12.10
N ALA A 204 -23.79 -12.92 -11.52
CA ALA A 204 -25.09 -13.49 -11.18
C ALA A 204 -25.80 -12.71 -10.07
N MET A 205 -25.07 -12.22 -9.06
CA MET A 205 -25.62 -11.43 -7.95
C MET A 205 -26.02 -10.03 -8.41
N GLN A 206 -25.22 -9.39 -9.24
CA GLN A 206 -25.49 -8.06 -9.76
C GLN A 206 -25.07 -7.99 -11.23
N GLN A 207 -26.05 -8.01 -12.10
CA GLN A 207 -25.80 -7.87 -13.54
C GLN A 207 -25.27 -6.46 -13.88
N PRO A 208 -24.42 -6.34 -14.93
CA PRO A 208 -23.99 -5.05 -15.41
C PRO A 208 -25.16 -4.12 -15.71
N PRO A 209 -25.10 -2.85 -15.30
CA PRO A 209 -26.19 -1.89 -15.55
C PRO A 209 -26.39 -1.71 -17.06
N ALA A 210 -27.65 -1.60 -17.47
CA ALA A 210 -27.98 -1.18 -18.82
C ALA A 210 -27.71 0.33 -18.92
N LEU A 211 -26.61 0.71 -19.54
CA LEU A 211 -26.26 2.11 -19.76
C LEU A 211 -27.18 2.71 -20.83
N GLN A 212 -27.52 4.00 -20.67
CA GLN A 212 -28.10 4.79 -21.76
C GLN A 212 -27.04 4.92 -22.87
N GLN A 213 -27.23 4.16 -23.95
CA GLN A 213 -26.27 4.06 -25.02
C GLN A 213 -26.61 5.03 -26.15
N PRO A 214 -25.60 5.51 -26.90
CA PRO A 214 -25.87 6.24 -28.15
C PRO A 214 -26.69 5.37 -29.11
N PRO A 215 -27.45 5.98 -30.02
CA PRO A 215 -28.37 5.27 -30.94
C PRO A 215 -27.75 4.13 -31.73
N SER A 216 -26.44 4.19 -32.01
CA SER A 216 -25.65 3.17 -32.71
C SER A 216 -25.46 1.86 -31.94
N ASP A 217 -25.61 1.86 -30.63
CA ASP A 217 -25.33 0.72 -29.74
C ASP A 217 -26.56 0.22 -28.98
N LYS A 218 -27.76 0.64 -29.39
CA LYS A 218 -29.03 0.18 -28.81
C LYS A 218 -29.09 -1.35 -28.76
N GLY A 219 -29.18 -1.90 -27.56
CA GLY A 219 -29.34 -3.33 -27.33
C GLY A 219 -28.06 -4.11 -27.02
N LYS A 220 -26.88 -3.50 -27.09
CA LYS A 220 -25.64 -4.17 -26.67
C LYS A 220 -25.47 -4.06 -25.17
N ARG A 221 -25.43 -5.20 -24.48
CA ARG A 221 -25.14 -5.29 -23.05
C ARG A 221 -23.65 -5.60 -22.84
N LEU A 222 -23.11 -5.12 -21.72
CA LEU A 222 -21.79 -5.54 -21.27
C LEU A 222 -21.80 -7.05 -21.00
N LYS A 223 -20.83 -7.76 -21.61
CA LYS A 223 -20.56 -9.17 -21.30
C LYS A 223 -19.14 -9.27 -20.75
N LEU A 224 -19.02 -9.91 -19.59
CA LEU A 224 -17.74 -10.27 -19.01
C LEU A 224 -17.44 -11.71 -19.38
N PHE A 225 -16.29 -11.96 -20.00
CA PHE A 225 -15.92 -13.28 -20.50
C PHE A 225 -15.12 -14.07 -19.47
N TYR A 226 -14.00 -13.50 -19.02
CA TYR A 226 -13.15 -14.10 -18.01
C TYR A 226 -12.18 -13.07 -17.45
N MET A 227 -11.55 -13.42 -16.35
CA MET A 227 -10.54 -12.62 -15.68
C MET A 227 -9.28 -13.46 -15.40
N THR A 228 -8.11 -12.83 -15.48
CA THR A 228 -6.83 -13.45 -15.12
C THR A 228 -5.99 -12.50 -14.31
N GLN A 229 -5.20 -13.04 -13.39
CA GLN A 229 -4.18 -12.27 -12.66
C GLN A 229 -2.88 -12.33 -13.44
N VAL A 230 -2.40 -11.18 -13.91
CA VAL A 230 -1.19 -11.07 -14.74
C VAL A 230 0.07 -10.80 -13.95
N SER A 231 -0.05 -10.17 -12.78
CA SER A 231 1.10 -9.90 -11.90
C SER A 231 0.69 -9.79 -10.43
N THR A 232 1.71 -9.81 -9.58
CA THR A 232 1.65 -9.48 -8.15
C THR A 232 2.50 -8.25 -7.89
N LYS A 233 2.45 -7.70 -6.68
CA LYS A 233 3.24 -6.54 -6.23
C LYS A 233 3.08 -5.28 -7.12
N PRO A 234 1.84 -4.77 -7.35
CA PRO A 234 0.58 -5.12 -6.72
C PRO A 234 -0.18 -6.21 -7.47
N PRO A 235 -1.18 -6.85 -6.83
CA PRO A 235 -2.13 -7.73 -7.52
C PRO A 235 -2.78 -7.02 -8.69
N THR A 236 -2.56 -7.56 -9.90
CA THR A 236 -2.99 -6.93 -11.14
C THR A 236 -3.80 -7.92 -11.96
N PHE A 237 -5.01 -7.53 -12.31
CA PHE A 237 -5.98 -8.34 -13.02
C PHE A 237 -6.29 -7.77 -14.39
N VAL A 238 -6.57 -8.64 -15.35
CA VAL A 238 -7.11 -8.27 -16.65
C VAL A 238 -8.48 -8.92 -16.78
N LEU A 239 -9.49 -8.09 -16.99
CA LEU A 239 -10.86 -8.50 -17.22
C LEU A 239 -11.20 -8.34 -18.69
N PHE A 240 -11.60 -9.42 -19.33
CA PHE A 240 -11.95 -9.44 -20.75
C PHE A 240 -13.45 -9.27 -20.94
N VAL A 241 -13.81 -8.29 -21.76
CA VAL A 241 -15.19 -7.89 -22.03
C VAL A 241 -15.45 -7.79 -23.54
N ASN A 242 -16.72 -7.72 -23.93
CA ASN A 242 -17.10 -7.52 -25.34
C ASN A 242 -16.82 -6.09 -25.84
N LYS A 243 -17.03 -5.08 -24.99
CA LYS A 243 -16.75 -3.66 -25.28
C LYS A 243 -16.33 -2.90 -24.04
N LYS A 244 -15.23 -2.17 -24.12
CA LYS A 244 -14.71 -1.38 -22.98
C LYS A 244 -15.63 -0.25 -22.58
N GLU A 245 -16.23 0.43 -23.55
CA GLU A 245 -17.10 1.60 -23.35
C GLU A 245 -18.35 1.26 -22.53
N LEU A 246 -18.72 -0.02 -22.50
CA LEU A 246 -19.84 -0.51 -21.71
C LEU A 246 -19.49 -0.76 -20.23
N MET A 247 -18.18 -0.80 -19.89
CA MET A 247 -17.72 -0.98 -18.53
C MET A 247 -17.76 0.35 -17.77
N HIS A 248 -18.80 0.53 -16.98
CA HIS A 248 -18.88 1.68 -16.09
C HIS A 248 -17.96 1.51 -14.87
N PHE A 249 -17.35 2.61 -14.41
CA PHE A 249 -16.40 2.58 -13.28
C PHE A 249 -17.02 2.01 -12.00
N SER A 250 -18.32 2.23 -11.75
CA SER A 250 -19.00 1.70 -10.58
C SER A 250 -19.10 0.17 -10.61
N TYR A 251 -19.28 -0.42 -11.81
CA TYR A 251 -19.33 -1.86 -11.96
C TYR A 251 -17.93 -2.49 -11.84
N GLN A 252 -16.91 -1.82 -12.39
CA GLN A 252 -15.52 -2.23 -12.17
C GLN A 252 -15.16 -2.25 -10.69
N ARG A 253 -15.58 -1.20 -9.95
CA ARG A 253 -15.39 -1.12 -8.48
C ARG A 253 -16.17 -2.22 -7.75
N TYR A 254 -17.36 -2.56 -8.21
CA TYR A 254 -18.13 -3.67 -7.66
C TYR A 254 -17.37 -5.00 -7.80
N ILE A 255 -16.82 -5.30 -8.98
CA ILE A 255 -16.02 -6.52 -9.22
C ILE A 255 -14.76 -6.50 -8.33
N GLU A 256 -14.07 -5.38 -8.24
CA GLU A 256 -12.91 -5.24 -7.35
C GLU A 256 -13.27 -5.50 -5.88
N ASN A 257 -14.37 -4.94 -5.41
CA ASN A 257 -14.86 -5.17 -4.04
C ASN A 257 -15.17 -6.65 -3.81
N ARG A 258 -15.79 -7.35 -4.76
CA ARG A 258 -16.05 -8.79 -4.66
C ARG A 258 -14.77 -9.60 -4.52
N ILE A 259 -13.72 -9.24 -5.25
CA ILE A 259 -12.39 -9.86 -5.13
C ILE A 259 -11.83 -9.59 -3.72
N ARG A 260 -11.91 -8.36 -3.21
CA ARG A 260 -11.47 -8.02 -1.86
C ARG A 260 -12.23 -8.74 -0.77
N ASP A 261 -13.55 -8.81 -0.88
CA ASP A 261 -14.41 -9.48 0.09
C ASP A 261 -14.10 -10.97 0.19
N THR A 262 -13.73 -11.60 -0.95
CA THR A 262 -13.43 -13.03 -1.00
C THR A 262 -12.00 -13.34 -0.54
N PHE A 263 -11.01 -12.58 -0.98
CA PHE A 263 -9.59 -12.91 -0.77
C PHE A 263 -8.87 -12.03 0.26
N GLY A 264 -9.47 -10.93 0.67
CA GLY A 264 -8.91 -9.97 1.62
C GLY A 264 -8.16 -8.83 0.95
N PHE A 265 -6.97 -9.06 0.40
CA PHE A 265 -6.08 -8.03 -0.16
C PHE A 265 -5.90 -6.81 0.74
N ILE A 266 -5.77 -7.06 2.05
CA ILE A 266 -5.59 -6.03 3.07
C ILE A 266 -4.24 -5.34 2.86
N GLY A 267 -4.24 -4.01 2.95
CA GLY A 267 -3.05 -3.19 2.85
C GLY A 267 -2.44 -3.08 1.45
N THR A 268 -3.06 -3.66 0.42
CA THR A 268 -2.54 -3.59 -0.95
C THR A 268 -3.56 -3.05 -1.93
N PRO A 269 -3.16 -2.17 -2.87
CA PRO A 269 -4.02 -1.79 -3.98
C PRO A 269 -4.25 -2.98 -4.92
N ILE A 270 -5.38 -2.98 -5.59
CA ILE A 270 -5.67 -3.87 -6.73
C ILE A 270 -5.64 -3.02 -7.99
N ARG A 271 -4.99 -3.51 -9.04
CA ARG A 271 -5.06 -2.94 -10.39
C ARG A 271 -5.93 -3.83 -11.26
N MET A 272 -6.88 -3.22 -11.97
CA MET A 272 -7.76 -3.93 -12.89
C MET A 272 -7.76 -3.23 -14.25
N PHE A 273 -7.31 -3.95 -15.27
CA PHE A 273 -7.32 -3.50 -16.64
C PHE A 273 -8.45 -4.18 -17.41
N ILE A 274 -9.19 -3.41 -18.20
CA ILE A 274 -10.26 -3.91 -19.05
C ILE A 274 -9.71 -4.09 -20.46
N ARG A 275 -9.90 -5.27 -21.05
CA ARG A 275 -9.53 -5.56 -22.43
C ARG A 275 -10.71 -6.11 -23.21
N GLU A 276 -10.82 -5.70 -24.47
CA GLU A 276 -11.82 -6.23 -25.37
C GLU A 276 -11.38 -7.57 -25.97
N ARG A 277 -12.34 -8.46 -26.08
CA ARG A 277 -12.23 -9.69 -26.84
C ARG A 277 -13.37 -9.77 -27.83
N LYS A 278 -13.08 -9.97 -29.11
CA LYS A 278 -14.12 -10.24 -30.12
C LYS A 278 -14.75 -11.60 -29.83
N GLU A 279 -16.08 -11.66 -29.85
CA GLU A 279 -16.79 -12.93 -29.94
C GLU A 279 -16.38 -13.59 -31.27
N LYS A 280 -15.91 -14.84 -31.21
CA LYS A 280 -15.67 -15.65 -32.41
C LYS A 280 -17.00 -16.16 -32.93
#